data_a5012c449f358304953f036005c0993c
#
_entry.id   a5012c449f358304953f036005c0993c
#
_cell.length_a   1.000
_cell.length_b   1.000
_cell.length_c   1.000
_cell.angle_alpha   90.00
_cell.angle_beta   90.00
_cell.angle_gamma   90.00
#
_symmetry.space_group_name_H-M   'P 1'
#
loop_
_entity.id
_entity.type
_entity.pdbx_description
1 polymer ?
#
loop_
_entity_poly.entity_id
_entity_poly.type
_entity_poly.pdbx_seq_one_letter_code
_entity_poly.pdbx_strand_id
1 'polypeptide(L)'
;MKTRLPVRKAILERKTYEPPAEGREGKIRLDFNENTEGCSEAVRRALRKLTGKQIAMYPEVLKGTAKLGRYFGVGPEELVLTNGGDDALRIFFDAFVDAGSRILICEPTFPMYRYYAEIYGARIDVCRYDEEMRFPLQDVLKALKRRPRVFFLANPNNPTGTLVPLADLRQILKAAPQTAVVFDEAYAEYSGLTTIPWIHMYPNLFVAKTFSKAAGLASLRLGAIVARKDSLALVKRAMPPYPINLAALVGAVAAVEDRKTMRGHVCEILETREWFAKELEAMLVRTFPSAGNFLLANFGRGGPAMFARLEKRGILLRERTKAIAPGFVRIGIGTRDEMETLLREIQRWREGR
;
A
#
# COMPACT_ATOMS: atom_id res chain seq x y z
N MET A 1 7.84 26.93 16.20
CA MET A 1 7.93 26.73 17.67
C MET A 1 9.40 26.68 18.07
N LYS A 2 9.91 27.59 18.91
CA LYS A 2 11.28 27.48 19.44
C LYS A 2 11.22 26.54 20.68
N THR A 3 11.58 25.28 20.49
CA THR A 3 11.73 24.35 21.62
C THR A 3 13.16 24.42 22.20
N ARG A 4 13.29 24.22 23.51
CA ARG A 4 14.59 24.02 24.16
C ARG A 4 15.06 22.57 24.17
N LEU A 5 14.20 21.63 23.68
CA LEU A 5 14.55 20.22 23.60
C LEU A 5 15.48 19.95 22.39
N PRO A 6 16.46 19.05 22.52
CA PRO A 6 17.42 18.69 21.48
C PRO A 6 16.74 17.80 20.39
N VAL A 7 15.76 18.33 19.70
CA VAL A 7 15.01 17.61 18.65
C VAL A 7 15.82 17.62 17.34
N ARG A 8 15.82 16.50 16.63
CA ARG A 8 16.48 16.40 15.33
C ARG A 8 15.94 17.45 14.37
N LYS A 9 16.81 18.09 13.58
CA LYS A 9 16.44 19.13 12.60
C LYS A 9 15.35 18.67 11.65
N ALA A 10 15.48 17.45 11.11
CA ALA A 10 14.49 16.85 10.21
C ALA A 10 13.07 16.74 10.80
N ILE A 11 12.93 16.69 12.12
CA ILE A 11 11.63 16.67 12.80
C ILE A 11 11.11 18.08 13.05
N LEU A 12 11.97 19.03 13.40
CA LEU A 12 11.58 20.43 13.65
C LEU A 12 11.00 21.11 12.41
N GLU A 13 11.54 20.79 11.25
CA GLU A 13 11.16 21.40 9.94
C GLU A 13 9.91 20.75 9.32
N ARG A 14 9.40 19.67 9.93
CA ARG A 14 8.27 18.91 9.39
C ARG A 14 6.91 19.39 9.88
N LYS A 15 5.93 19.32 8.96
CA LYS A 15 4.51 19.33 9.36
C LYS A 15 4.07 17.93 9.74
N THR A 16 3.24 17.83 10.76
CA THR A 16 2.58 16.57 11.13
C THR A 16 1.80 16.02 9.95
N TYR A 17 1.91 14.72 9.70
CA TYR A 17 1.05 14.03 8.74
C TYR A 17 -0.25 13.63 9.45
N GLU A 18 -1.34 14.28 9.12
CA GLU A 18 -2.65 14.03 9.70
C GLU A 18 -3.58 13.44 8.64
N PRO A 19 -3.72 12.10 8.60
CA PRO A 19 -4.76 11.50 7.77
C PRO A 19 -6.14 11.83 8.37
N PRO A 20 -7.20 11.98 7.56
CA PRO A 20 -8.56 12.17 8.07
C PRO A 20 -9.07 10.85 8.67
N ALA A 21 -8.62 10.52 9.89
CA ALA A 21 -8.90 9.23 10.53
C ALA A 21 -10.22 9.23 11.32
N GLU A 22 -10.69 10.39 11.74
CA GLU A 22 -11.87 10.54 12.59
C GLU A 22 -13.13 10.93 11.80
N GLY A 23 -14.31 10.73 12.39
CA GLY A 23 -15.60 11.12 11.82
C GLY A 23 -15.99 10.31 10.57
N ARG A 24 -15.53 9.06 10.46
CA ARG A 24 -15.72 8.19 9.29
C ARG A 24 -16.79 7.11 9.51
N GLU A 25 -17.26 6.94 10.74
CA GLU A 25 -18.31 5.98 11.09
C GLU A 25 -19.62 6.32 10.37
N GLY A 26 -20.32 5.31 9.86
CA GLY A 26 -21.57 5.47 9.11
C GLY A 26 -21.43 6.09 7.71
N LYS A 27 -20.20 6.33 7.22
CA LYS A 27 -19.94 6.88 5.89
C LYS A 27 -19.47 5.80 4.91
N ILE A 28 -19.66 6.03 3.62
CA ILE A 28 -19.08 5.23 2.53
C ILE A 28 -17.58 5.59 2.43
N ARG A 29 -16.71 4.63 2.74
CA ARG A 29 -15.28 4.85 2.97
C ARG A 29 -14.43 4.37 1.80
N LEU A 30 -14.27 5.20 0.78
CA LEU A 30 -13.52 4.89 -0.44
C LEU A 30 -12.18 5.66 -0.55
N ASP A 31 -11.70 6.22 0.57
CA ASP A 31 -10.52 7.08 0.65
C ASP A 31 -9.21 6.36 1.01
N PHE A 32 -9.27 5.22 1.71
CA PHE A 32 -8.08 4.47 2.16
C PHE A 32 -7.88 3.12 1.47
N ASN A 33 -8.68 2.81 0.43
CA ASN A 33 -8.63 1.53 -0.28
C ASN A 33 -8.82 0.36 0.70
N GLU A 34 -9.73 0.51 1.65
CA GLU A 34 -10.10 -0.52 2.61
C GLU A 34 -10.98 -1.57 1.93
N ASN A 35 -11.11 -2.73 2.54
CA ASN A 35 -12.15 -3.69 2.20
C ASN A 35 -13.42 -3.26 2.95
N THR A 36 -14.40 -2.70 2.25
CA THR A 36 -15.64 -2.18 2.84
C THR A 36 -16.65 -3.27 3.18
N GLU A 37 -16.53 -4.45 2.58
CA GLU A 37 -17.32 -5.64 2.95
C GLU A 37 -16.92 -6.19 4.33
N GLY A 38 -15.64 -6.01 4.71
CA GLY A 38 -15.09 -6.49 5.97
C GLY A 38 -14.25 -7.75 5.84
N CYS A 39 -13.83 -8.30 6.97
CA CYS A 39 -13.07 -9.56 7.00
C CYS A 39 -14.01 -10.79 6.97
N SER A 40 -13.47 -11.93 6.52
CA SER A 40 -14.24 -13.18 6.43
C SER A 40 -14.76 -13.67 7.79
N GLU A 41 -15.83 -14.48 7.77
CA GLU A 41 -16.35 -15.09 8.99
C GLU A 41 -15.34 -16.07 9.64
N ALA A 42 -14.43 -16.65 8.85
CA ALA A 42 -13.33 -17.46 9.37
C ALA A 42 -12.41 -16.64 10.28
N VAL A 43 -12.09 -15.40 9.87
CA VAL A 43 -11.32 -14.45 10.71
C VAL A 43 -12.06 -14.10 11.97
N ARG A 44 -13.35 -13.73 11.88
CA ARG A 44 -14.17 -13.37 13.05
C ARG A 44 -14.25 -14.50 14.05
N ARG A 45 -14.47 -15.75 13.58
CA ARG A 45 -14.50 -16.96 14.44
C ARG A 45 -13.15 -17.22 15.11
N ALA A 46 -12.04 -17.04 14.38
CA ALA A 46 -10.70 -17.22 14.93
C ALA A 46 -10.40 -16.21 16.06
N LEU A 47 -10.75 -14.94 15.86
CA LEU A 47 -10.57 -13.88 16.85
C LEU A 47 -11.42 -14.11 18.12
N ARG A 48 -12.67 -14.57 17.99
CA ARG A 48 -13.54 -14.88 19.14
C ARG A 48 -13.01 -16.01 20.02
N LYS A 49 -12.13 -16.88 19.50
CA LYS A 49 -11.52 -17.98 20.25
C LYS A 49 -10.32 -17.56 21.11
N LEU A 50 -9.87 -16.33 20.99
CA LEU A 50 -8.76 -15.83 21.80
C LEU A 50 -9.17 -15.74 23.27
N THR A 51 -8.39 -16.40 24.13
CA THR A 51 -8.59 -16.38 25.57
C THR A 51 -7.89 -15.20 26.23
N GLY A 52 -8.36 -14.76 27.39
CA GLY A 52 -7.70 -13.72 28.18
C GLY A 52 -6.24 -14.07 28.50
N LYS A 53 -5.92 -15.34 28.79
CA LYS A 53 -4.55 -15.80 29.02
C LYS A 53 -3.66 -15.60 27.78
N GLN A 54 -4.13 -15.94 26.59
CA GLN A 54 -3.37 -15.74 25.34
C GLN A 54 -3.14 -14.25 25.05
N ILE A 55 -4.13 -13.41 25.32
CA ILE A 55 -4.02 -11.96 25.10
C ILE A 55 -3.00 -11.32 26.08
N ALA A 56 -2.90 -11.82 27.30
CA ALA A 56 -2.00 -11.32 28.33
C ALA A 56 -0.53 -11.74 28.14
N MET A 57 -0.24 -12.66 27.22
CA MET A 57 1.12 -13.21 27.03
C MET A 57 1.68 -12.84 25.67
N TYR A 58 3.01 -12.72 25.57
CA TYR A 58 3.67 -12.54 24.27
C TYR A 58 3.38 -13.73 23.34
N PRO A 59 3.05 -13.45 22.05
CA PRO A 59 2.66 -14.51 21.13
C PRO A 59 3.83 -15.39 20.69
N GLU A 60 3.59 -16.69 20.58
CA GLU A 60 4.46 -17.61 19.83
C GLU A 60 4.21 -17.46 18.34
N VAL A 61 5.12 -16.80 17.63
CA VAL A 61 4.90 -16.42 16.23
C VAL A 61 5.31 -17.49 15.21
N LEU A 62 6.17 -18.44 15.56
CA LEU A 62 6.81 -19.35 14.61
C LEU A 62 5.81 -20.19 13.80
N LYS A 63 4.81 -20.78 14.46
CA LYS A 63 3.79 -21.62 13.79
C LYS A 63 2.93 -20.79 12.82
N GLY A 64 2.55 -19.57 13.22
CA GLY A 64 1.80 -18.66 12.38
C GLY A 64 2.64 -18.17 11.19
N THR A 65 3.88 -17.77 11.44
CA THR A 65 4.83 -17.36 10.38
C THR A 65 5.03 -18.48 9.36
N ALA A 66 5.18 -19.74 9.79
CA ALA A 66 5.30 -20.88 8.89
C ALA A 66 4.04 -21.10 8.02
N LYS A 67 2.83 -20.85 8.56
CA LYS A 67 1.59 -20.91 7.77
C LYS A 67 1.52 -19.79 6.72
N LEU A 68 1.89 -18.57 7.11
CA LEU A 68 1.95 -17.43 6.19
C LEU A 68 3.07 -17.61 5.14
N GLY A 69 4.21 -18.20 5.53
CA GLY A 69 5.28 -18.58 4.59
C GLY A 69 4.77 -19.55 3.52
N ARG A 70 4.03 -20.58 3.91
CA ARG A 70 3.39 -21.51 2.93
C ARG A 70 2.40 -20.79 1.99
N TYR A 71 1.68 -19.80 2.50
CA TYR A 71 0.79 -18.99 1.65
C TYR A 71 1.57 -18.23 0.58
N PHE A 72 2.72 -17.64 0.92
CA PHE A 72 3.60 -16.92 0.01
C PHE A 72 4.53 -17.84 -0.80
N GLY A 73 4.60 -19.13 -0.49
CA GLY A 73 5.49 -20.09 -1.16
C GLY A 73 6.97 -19.96 -0.73
N VAL A 74 7.23 -19.54 0.52
CA VAL A 74 8.58 -19.32 1.07
C VAL A 74 8.77 -20.00 2.41
N GLY A 75 10.04 -20.23 2.79
CA GLY A 75 10.41 -20.72 4.11
C GLY A 75 10.22 -19.69 5.23
N PRO A 76 10.14 -20.15 6.51
CA PRO A 76 9.98 -19.25 7.64
C PRO A 76 11.19 -18.31 7.86
N GLU A 77 12.36 -18.66 7.38
CA GLU A 77 13.56 -17.81 7.40
C GLU A 77 13.58 -16.73 6.32
N GLU A 78 12.69 -16.82 5.32
CA GLU A 78 12.55 -15.89 4.19
C GLU A 78 11.41 -14.89 4.39
N LEU A 79 10.76 -14.96 5.55
CA LEU A 79 9.62 -14.12 5.93
C LEU A 79 9.86 -13.50 7.31
N VAL A 80 9.57 -12.21 7.44
CA VAL A 80 9.37 -11.54 8.73
C VAL A 80 8.03 -10.83 8.74
N LEU A 81 7.36 -10.84 9.88
CA LEU A 81 6.09 -10.15 10.09
C LEU A 81 6.35 -8.77 10.69
N THR A 82 5.54 -7.79 10.30
CA THR A 82 5.66 -6.38 10.69
C THR A 82 4.32 -5.82 11.14
N ASN A 83 4.31 -4.73 11.88
CA ASN A 83 3.09 -4.06 12.33
C ASN A 83 2.44 -3.25 11.18
N GLY A 84 1.98 -3.95 10.15
CA GLY A 84 1.47 -3.38 8.91
C GLY A 84 2.56 -3.07 7.89
N GLY A 85 2.14 -2.63 6.69
CA GLY A 85 3.05 -2.23 5.62
C GLY A 85 3.90 -1.02 5.97
N ASP A 86 3.35 -0.05 6.73
CA ASP A 86 4.09 1.14 7.13
C ASP A 86 5.31 0.80 8.01
N ASP A 87 5.16 -0.17 8.91
CA ASP A 87 6.27 -0.65 9.73
C ASP A 87 7.32 -1.39 8.88
N ALA A 88 6.88 -2.18 7.89
CA ALA A 88 7.80 -2.79 6.92
C ALA A 88 8.66 -1.71 6.22
N LEU A 89 8.04 -0.61 5.79
CA LEU A 89 8.77 0.50 5.17
C LEU A 89 9.75 1.14 6.15
N ARG A 90 9.33 1.43 7.39
CA ARG A 90 10.18 2.01 8.43
C ARG A 90 11.43 1.15 8.68
N ILE A 91 11.27 -0.17 8.75
CA ILE A 91 12.37 -1.12 8.96
C ILE A 91 13.40 -1.04 7.83
N PHE A 92 13.00 -0.82 6.56
CA PHE A 92 13.97 -0.59 5.48
C PHE A 92 14.77 0.69 5.69
N PHE A 93 14.14 1.76 6.21
CA PHE A 93 14.88 2.97 6.56
C PHE A 93 15.85 2.72 7.72
N ASP A 94 15.41 2.01 8.76
CA ASP A 94 16.28 1.64 9.90
C ASP A 94 17.48 0.79 9.45
N ALA A 95 17.29 -0.10 8.48
CA ALA A 95 18.32 -1.05 8.04
C ALA A 95 19.32 -0.47 7.01
N PHE A 96 18.87 0.46 6.14
CA PHE A 96 19.65 0.84 4.95
C PHE A 96 19.93 2.34 4.81
N VAL A 97 19.29 3.22 5.61
CA VAL A 97 19.29 4.66 5.34
C VAL A 97 19.88 5.46 6.49
N ASP A 98 21.07 5.99 6.29
CA ASP A 98 21.67 7.03 7.13
C ASP A 98 21.27 8.44 6.65
N ALA A 99 21.44 9.46 7.51
CA ALA A 99 21.24 10.85 7.10
C ALA A 99 22.15 11.22 5.91
N GLY A 100 21.57 11.84 4.90
CA GLY A 100 22.25 12.17 3.64
C GLY A 100 22.35 11.01 2.64
N SER A 101 21.95 9.79 3.00
CA SER A 101 21.82 8.68 2.04
C SER A 101 20.85 9.01 0.93
N ARG A 102 21.13 8.49 -0.27
CA ARG A 102 20.24 8.65 -1.43
C ARG A 102 19.24 7.53 -1.49
N ILE A 103 17.97 7.86 -1.70
CA ILE A 103 16.91 6.90 -2.04
C ILE A 103 16.29 7.29 -3.39
N LEU A 104 15.66 6.30 -4.06
CA LEU A 104 14.93 6.51 -5.30
C LEU A 104 13.44 6.18 -5.10
N ILE A 105 12.56 7.02 -5.65
CA ILE A 105 11.11 6.78 -5.73
C ILE A 105 10.57 7.23 -7.09
N CYS A 106 9.40 6.72 -7.47
CA CYS A 106 8.68 7.19 -8.67
C CYS A 106 7.42 7.94 -8.23
N GLU A 107 7.23 9.18 -8.61
CA GLU A 107 6.07 9.99 -8.22
C GLU A 107 5.14 10.28 -9.41
N PRO A 108 3.80 10.35 -9.14
CA PRO A 108 3.13 10.24 -7.84
C PRO A 108 3.08 8.80 -7.33
N THR A 109 3.27 8.60 -6.01
CA THR A 109 3.25 7.28 -5.37
C THR A 109 2.74 7.35 -3.92
N PHE A 110 2.90 6.25 -3.16
CA PHE A 110 2.52 6.19 -1.76
C PHE A 110 3.36 7.17 -0.92
N PRO A 111 2.72 8.12 -0.21
CA PRO A 111 3.43 9.24 0.42
C PRO A 111 4.38 8.82 1.55
N MET A 112 4.24 7.59 2.09
CA MET A 112 5.09 7.14 3.20
C MET A 112 6.55 6.94 2.81
N TYR A 113 6.87 6.71 1.53
CA TYR A 113 8.28 6.66 1.11
C TYR A 113 8.97 8.00 1.33
N ARG A 114 8.35 9.09 0.86
CA ARG A 114 8.85 10.45 1.10
C ARG A 114 8.80 10.81 2.59
N TYR A 115 7.73 10.43 3.27
CA TYR A 115 7.53 10.69 4.69
C TYR A 115 8.71 10.16 5.52
N TYR A 116 9.07 8.90 5.35
CA TYR A 116 10.21 8.32 6.08
C TYR A 116 11.54 8.90 5.58
N ALA A 117 11.72 9.10 4.28
CA ALA A 117 12.94 9.70 3.76
C ALA A 117 13.28 11.04 4.42
N GLU A 118 12.29 11.91 4.58
CA GLU A 118 12.44 13.20 5.25
C GLU A 118 12.75 13.03 6.75
N ILE A 119 12.10 12.06 7.45
CA ILE A 119 12.41 11.77 8.87
C ILE A 119 13.86 11.33 9.05
N TYR A 120 14.37 10.51 8.13
CA TYR A 120 15.75 10.00 8.21
C TYR A 120 16.78 10.98 7.63
N GLY A 121 16.34 12.12 7.08
CA GLY A 121 17.22 13.10 6.45
C GLY A 121 17.86 12.57 5.16
N ALA A 122 17.18 11.68 4.44
CA ALA A 122 17.65 11.12 3.18
C ALA A 122 17.50 12.13 2.03
N ARG A 123 18.35 12.00 1.01
CA ARG A 123 18.20 12.69 -0.27
C ARG A 123 17.30 11.85 -1.18
N ILE A 124 16.28 12.48 -1.75
CA ILE A 124 15.28 11.80 -2.57
C ILE A 124 15.55 12.08 -4.05
N ASP A 125 15.90 11.05 -4.82
CA ASP A 125 15.84 11.08 -6.28
C ASP A 125 14.43 10.69 -6.71
N VAL A 126 13.85 11.45 -7.63
CA VAL A 126 12.48 11.24 -8.11
C VAL A 126 12.49 11.02 -9.61
N CYS A 127 11.93 9.90 -10.06
CA CYS A 127 11.48 9.70 -11.44
C CYS A 127 9.97 9.98 -11.49
N ARG A 128 9.47 10.59 -12.59
CA ARG A 128 8.06 10.98 -12.66
C ARG A 128 7.31 10.14 -13.68
N TYR A 129 6.13 9.65 -13.27
CA TYR A 129 5.15 9.14 -14.22
C TYR A 129 4.77 10.25 -15.21
N ASP A 130 4.47 9.89 -16.44
CA ASP A 130 4.00 10.84 -17.45
C ASP A 130 2.50 11.20 -17.24
N GLU A 131 1.95 12.00 -18.16
CA GLU A 131 0.55 12.43 -18.11
C GLU A 131 -0.45 11.29 -18.28
N GLU A 132 -0.01 10.18 -18.89
CA GLU A 132 -0.77 8.94 -19.02
C GLU A 132 -0.54 7.96 -17.86
N MET A 133 0.17 8.39 -16.81
CA MET A 133 0.55 7.58 -15.66
C MET A 133 1.38 6.33 -16.05
N ARG A 134 2.17 6.40 -17.14
CA ARG A 134 3.10 5.33 -17.55
C ARG A 134 4.37 5.37 -16.71
N PHE A 135 4.88 4.18 -16.39
CA PHE A 135 6.09 4.03 -15.58
C PHE A 135 7.34 4.51 -16.33
N PRO A 136 8.19 5.35 -15.70
CA PRO A 136 9.37 5.98 -16.33
C PRO A 136 10.60 5.06 -16.29
N LEU A 137 10.55 3.89 -16.93
CA LEU A 137 11.61 2.87 -16.85
C LEU A 137 13.01 3.42 -17.18
N GLN A 138 13.14 4.20 -18.26
CA GLN A 138 14.45 4.70 -18.70
C GLN A 138 15.07 5.68 -17.68
N ASP A 139 14.26 6.53 -17.09
CA ASP A 139 14.71 7.46 -16.05
C ASP A 139 15.10 6.70 -14.76
N VAL A 140 14.36 5.65 -14.41
CA VAL A 140 14.68 4.78 -13.28
C VAL A 140 16.02 4.09 -13.52
N LEU A 141 16.25 3.47 -14.69
CA LEU A 141 17.52 2.81 -15.02
C LEU A 141 18.69 3.80 -15.00
N LYS A 142 18.48 5.04 -15.46
CA LYS A 142 19.48 6.11 -15.37
C LYS A 142 19.76 6.51 -13.92
N ALA A 143 18.71 6.66 -13.10
CA ALA A 143 18.84 7.05 -11.70
C ALA A 143 19.54 5.95 -10.86
N LEU A 144 19.31 4.67 -11.15
CA LEU A 144 19.96 3.54 -10.47
C LEU A 144 21.49 3.52 -10.65
N LYS A 145 22.02 4.10 -11.72
CA LYS A 145 23.48 4.28 -11.91
C LYS A 145 24.13 5.13 -10.80
N ARG A 146 23.34 5.95 -10.09
CA ARG A 146 23.79 6.75 -8.93
C ARG A 146 23.87 5.94 -7.64
N ARG A 147 23.54 4.64 -7.68
CA ARG A 147 23.58 3.69 -6.56
C ARG A 147 22.82 4.19 -5.32
N PRO A 148 21.51 4.47 -5.44
CA PRO A 148 20.72 4.81 -4.25
C PRO A 148 20.78 3.63 -3.25
N ARG A 149 20.73 3.92 -1.95
CA ARG A 149 20.70 2.88 -0.91
C ARG A 149 19.47 2.00 -1.04
N VAL A 150 18.32 2.63 -1.28
CA VAL A 150 17.03 1.94 -1.44
C VAL A 150 16.28 2.52 -2.62
N PHE A 151 15.63 1.66 -3.38
CA PHE A 151 14.61 2.02 -4.36
C PHE A 151 13.27 1.45 -3.92
N PHE A 152 12.29 2.32 -3.64
CA PHE A 152 10.92 1.92 -3.33
C PHE A 152 10.05 2.02 -4.57
N LEU A 153 9.38 0.93 -4.92
CA LEU A 153 8.44 0.85 -6.03
C LEU A 153 7.17 0.11 -5.61
N ALA A 154 6.06 0.83 -5.50
CA ALA A 154 4.75 0.20 -5.36
C ALA A 154 4.31 -0.45 -6.68
N ASN A 155 3.92 -1.72 -6.64
CA ASN A 155 3.47 -2.44 -7.82
C ASN A 155 2.35 -3.43 -7.49
N PRO A 156 1.08 -3.11 -7.80
CA PRO A 156 0.55 -1.88 -8.46
C PRO A 156 0.80 -0.58 -7.70
N ASN A 157 1.04 0.52 -8.45
CA ASN A 157 1.33 1.82 -7.84
C ASN A 157 0.06 2.51 -7.31
N ASN A 158 0.15 3.13 -6.16
CA ASN A 158 -0.87 3.99 -5.57
C ASN A 158 -0.39 5.45 -5.59
N PRO A 159 -1.06 6.40 -6.27
CA PRO A 159 -2.49 6.36 -6.63
C PRO A 159 -2.79 6.03 -8.09
N THR A 160 -1.80 5.76 -8.94
CA THR A 160 -2.00 5.70 -10.40
C THR A 160 -2.70 4.43 -10.87
N GLY A 161 -2.61 3.34 -10.10
CA GLY A 161 -3.09 2.01 -10.51
C GLY A 161 -2.13 1.27 -11.45
N THR A 162 -1.08 1.93 -11.91
CA THR A 162 -0.12 1.41 -12.89
C THR A 162 0.52 0.12 -12.40
N LEU A 163 0.53 -0.89 -13.27
CA LEU A 163 1.25 -2.14 -13.08
C LEU A 163 2.49 -2.15 -13.96
N VAL A 164 3.66 -2.27 -13.34
CA VAL A 164 4.93 -2.39 -14.05
C VAL A 164 5.12 -3.85 -14.51
N PRO A 165 5.40 -4.09 -15.80
CA PRO A 165 5.57 -5.45 -16.32
C PRO A 165 6.75 -6.18 -15.68
N LEU A 166 6.64 -7.51 -15.56
CA LEU A 166 7.70 -8.36 -15.01
C LEU A 166 9.05 -8.20 -15.72
N ALA A 167 9.03 -7.96 -17.05
CA ALA A 167 10.25 -7.74 -17.83
C ALA A 167 11.01 -6.48 -17.36
N ASP A 168 10.29 -5.41 -17.04
CA ASP A 168 10.87 -4.14 -16.58
C ASP A 168 11.37 -4.26 -15.14
N LEU A 169 10.63 -4.97 -14.27
CA LEU A 169 11.07 -5.27 -12.90
C LEU A 169 12.39 -6.06 -12.88
N ARG A 170 12.55 -7.02 -13.82
CA ARG A 170 13.82 -7.75 -13.98
C ARG A 170 14.97 -6.85 -14.43
N GLN A 171 14.72 -5.92 -15.36
CA GLN A 171 15.73 -4.95 -15.78
C GLN A 171 16.20 -4.09 -14.61
N ILE A 172 15.26 -3.62 -13.77
CA ILE A 172 15.54 -2.84 -12.56
C ILE A 172 16.45 -3.63 -11.60
N LEU A 173 16.07 -4.88 -11.27
CA LEU A 173 16.85 -5.72 -10.35
C LEU A 173 18.28 -5.97 -10.84
N LYS A 174 18.45 -6.22 -12.14
CA LYS A 174 19.77 -6.42 -12.77
C LYS A 174 20.60 -5.13 -12.78
N ALA A 175 19.97 -3.97 -12.99
CA ALA A 175 20.65 -2.67 -13.03
C ALA A 175 21.06 -2.16 -11.64
N ALA A 176 20.54 -2.74 -10.56
CA ALA A 176 20.68 -2.23 -9.20
C ALA A 176 21.28 -3.24 -8.19
N PRO A 177 22.39 -3.97 -8.49
CA PRO A 177 22.88 -5.04 -7.62
C PRO A 177 23.36 -4.56 -6.24
N GLN A 178 23.63 -3.26 -6.09
CA GLN A 178 24.08 -2.63 -4.83
C GLN A 178 23.01 -1.73 -4.18
N THR A 179 21.77 -1.81 -4.64
CA THR A 179 20.62 -1.07 -4.12
C THR A 179 19.64 -2.06 -3.52
N ALA A 180 19.15 -1.83 -2.31
CA ALA A 180 18.00 -2.57 -1.79
C ALA A 180 16.76 -2.18 -2.61
N VAL A 181 16.25 -3.08 -3.43
CA VAL A 181 15.06 -2.85 -4.25
C VAL A 181 13.85 -3.39 -3.50
N VAL A 182 12.97 -2.50 -3.07
CA VAL A 182 11.76 -2.83 -2.32
C VAL A 182 10.57 -2.73 -3.27
N PHE A 183 10.00 -3.87 -3.65
CA PHE A 183 8.72 -3.91 -4.34
C PHE A 183 7.61 -3.98 -3.30
N ASP A 184 6.83 -2.91 -3.21
CA ASP A 184 5.66 -2.85 -2.35
C ASP A 184 4.47 -3.44 -3.11
N GLU A 185 4.14 -4.66 -2.76
CA GLU A 185 3.08 -5.47 -3.36
C GLU A 185 1.77 -5.42 -2.54
N ALA A 186 1.44 -4.27 -1.96
CA ALA A 186 0.24 -4.10 -1.15
C ALA A 186 -1.07 -4.41 -1.92
N TYR A 187 -1.04 -4.40 -3.23
CA TYR A 187 -2.19 -4.65 -4.12
C TYR A 187 -2.00 -5.86 -5.03
N ALA A 188 -0.99 -6.71 -4.78
CA ALA A 188 -0.64 -7.83 -5.65
C ALA A 188 -1.78 -8.85 -5.83
N GLU A 189 -2.63 -9.03 -4.83
CA GLU A 189 -3.77 -9.94 -4.89
C GLU A 189 -4.78 -9.52 -5.98
N TYR A 190 -4.89 -8.21 -6.26
CA TYR A 190 -5.78 -7.68 -7.32
C TYR A 190 -5.17 -7.75 -8.71
N SER A 191 -3.84 -7.68 -8.81
CA SER A 191 -3.13 -7.78 -10.10
C SER A 191 -2.80 -9.21 -10.51
N GLY A 192 -2.78 -10.14 -9.53
CA GLY A 192 -2.29 -11.50 -9.72
C GLY A 192 -0.78 -11.60 -9.95
N LEU A 193 -0.02 -10.48 -9.81
CA LEU A 193 1.40 -10.43 -10.06
C LEU A 193 2.19 -10.34 -8.74
N THR A 194 3.21 -11.20 -8.60
CA THR A 194 4.15 -11.13 -7.47
C THR A 194 5.56 -11.44 -7.94
N THR A 195 6.54 -10.80 -7.30
CA THR A 195 7.96 -11.05 -7.53
C THR A 195 8.59 -11.97 -6.48
N ILE A 196 7.81 -12.45 -5.52
CA ILE A 196 8.28 -13.37 -4.47
C ILE A 196 9.09 -14.56 -5.04
N PRO A 197 8.71 -15.23 -6.14
CA PRO A 197 9.51 -16.35 -6.69
C PRO A 197 10.93 -15.96 -7.11
N TRP A 198 11.26 -14.68 -7.18
CA TRP A 198 12.55 -14.20 -7.63
C TRP A 198 13.55 -13.91 -6.50
N ILE A 199 13.16 -14.02 -5.23
CA ILE A 199 14.01 -13.68 -4.08
C ILE A 199 15.32 -14.49 -4.07
N HIS A 200 15.31 -15.73 -4.58
CA HIS A 200 16.51 -16.56 -4.66
C HIS A 200 17.47 -16.11 -5.77
N MET A 201 16.95 -15.51 -6.84
CA MET A 201 17.73 -15.04 -7.98
C MET A 201 18.34 -13.66 -7.75
N TYR A 202 17.67 -12.82 -6.95
CA TYR A 202 18.05 -11.43 -6.74
C TYR A 202 18.21 -11.13 -5.25
N PRO A 203 19.46 -11.16 -4.73
CA PRO A 203 19.73 -10.91 -3.31
C PRO A 203 19.38 -9.47 -2.86
N ASN A 204 19.24 -8.56 -3.80
CA ASN A 204 18.83 -7.17 -3.59
C ASN A 204 17.29 -6.95 -3.63
N LEU A 205 16.51 -8.00 -3.87
CA LEU A 205 15.06 -7.95 -3.89
C LEU A 205 14.47 -8.15 -2.49
N PHE A 206 13.61 -7.21 -2.10
CA PHE A 206 12.73 -7.29 -0.94
C PHE A 206 11.30 -7.06 -1.40
N VAL A 207 10.37 -7.88 -0.93
CA VAL A 207 8.94 -7.74 -1.22
C VAL A 207 8.20 -7.36 0.06
N ALA A 208 7.58 -6.18 0.07
CA ALA A 208 6.73 -5.75 1.16
C ALA A 208 5.28 -6.16 0.89
N LYS A 209 4.62 -6.76 1.89
CA LYS A 209 3.24 -7.24 1.82
C LYS A 209 2.41 -6.65 2.96
N THR A 210 1.10 -6.58 2.76
CA THR A 210 0.16 -6.17 3.80
C THR A 210 -1.11 -7.02 3.77
N PHE A 211 -1.70 -7.26 4.93
CA PHE A 211 -3.00 -7.89 5.07
C PHE A 211 -4.16 -6.87 5.18
N SER A 212 -3.84 -5.58 5.04
CA SER A 212 -4.81 -4.49 5.17
C SER A 212 -5.79 -4.37 4.00
N LYS A 213 -5.47 -4.95 2.81
CA LYS A 213 -6.25 -4.76 1.58
C LYS A 213 -7.09 -6.00 1.27
N ALA A 214 -6.66 -6.93 0.46
CA ALA A 214 -7.44 -8.09 0.05
C ALA A 214 -7.90 -8.96 1.23
N ALA A 215 -7.10 -9.10 2.27
CA ALA A 215 -7.48 -9.85 3.48
C ALA A 215 -8.45 -9.11 4.42
N GLY A 216 -8.70 -7.80 4.22
CA GLY A 216 -9.63 -7.02 5.04
C GLY A 216 -9.22 -6.79 6.49
N LEU A 217 -7.91 -6.77 6.79
CA LEU A 217 -7.38 -6.71 8.16
C LEU A 217 -6.70 -5.37 8.49
N ALA A 218 -7.19 -4.27 7.93
CA ALA A 218 -6.54 -2.96 8.07
C ALA A 218 -6.34 -2.53 9.53
N SER A 219 -7.32 -2.77 10.41
CA SER A 219 -7.28 -2.41 11.83
C SER A 219 -6.35 -3.31 12.66
N LEU A 220 -6.09 -4.55 12.23
CA LEU A 220 -5.22 -5.50 12.94
C LEU A 220 -3.73 -5.21 12.75
N ARG A 221 -3.37 -4.40 11.75
CA ARG A 221 -1.99 -3.96 11.52
C ARG A 221 -1.02 -5.12 11.32
N LEU A 222 -1.19 -5.93 10.27
CA LEU A 222 -0.21 -6.94 9.88
C LEU A 222 0.33 -6.69 8.47
N GLY A 223 1.65 -6.75 8.36
CA GLY A 223 2.42 -6.76 7.13
C GLY A 223 3.50 -7.83 7.17
N ALA A 224 4.26 -7.90 6.10
CA ALA A 224 5.39 -8.81 6.01
C ALA A 224 6.46 -8.27 5.07
N ILE A 225 7.70 -8.69 5.30
CA ILE A 225 8.82 -8.54 4.36
C ILE A 225 9.25 -9.95 3.96
N VAL A 226 9.31 -10.19 2.65
CA VAL A 226 9.79 -11.43 2.05
C VAL A 226 11.06 -11.14 1.27
N ALA A 227 12.12 -11.90 1.53
CA ALA A 227 13.40 -11.79 0.82
C ALA A 227 14.20 -13.08 0.98
N ARG A 228 15.28 -13.22 0.23
CA ARG A 228 16.24 -14.30 0.46
C ARG A 228 16.75 -14.26 1.91
N LYS A 229 16.94 -15.44 2.53
CA LYS A 229 17.35 -15.60 3.94
C LYS A 229 18.48 -14.67 4.37
N ASP A 230 19.56 -14.60 3.60
CA ASP A 230 20.74 -13.80 3.94
C ASP A 230 20.45 -12.30 3.91
N SER A 231 19.68 -11.84 2.92
CA SER A 231 19.25 -10.46 2.79
C SER A 231 18.27 -10.07 3.91
N LEU A 232 17.35 -10.97 4.25
CA LEU A 232 16.39 -10.77 5.32
C LEU A 232 17.05 -10.73 6.70
N ALA A 233 18.17 -11.44 6.89
CA ALA A 233 18.94 -11.40 8.13
C ALA A 233 19.49 -10.00 8.45
N LEU A 234 19.76 -9.18 7.43
CA LEU A 234 20.16 -7.77 7.61
C LEU A 234 18.99 -6.94 8.14
N VAL A 235 17.81 -7.12 7.56
CA VAL A 235 16.57 -6.43 7.98
C VAL A 235 16.17 -6.81 9.41
N LYS A 236 16.30 -8.11 9.76
CA LYS A 236 16.00 -8.60 11.13
C LYS A 236 16.80 -7.90 12.22
N ARG A 237 18.02 -7.43 11.94
CA ARG A 237 18.86 -6.70 12.91
C ARG A 237 18.29 -5.33 13.29
N ALA A 238 17.46 -4.74 12.43
CA ALA A 238 16.80 -3.45 12.67
C ALA A 238 15.38 -3.60 13.28
N MET A 239 14.91 -4.83 13.50
CA MET A 239 13.56 -5.09 13.98
C MET A 239 13.49 -5.18 15.51
N PRO A 240 12.39 -4.69 16.13
CA PRO A 240 12.12 -4.95 17.53
C PRO A 240 11.80 -6.44 17.75
N PRO A 241 12.02 -6.99 18.98
CA PRO A 241 11.84 -8.42 19.24
C PRO A 241 10.37 -8.90 19.20
N TYR A 242 9.41 -8.01 19.42
CA TYR A 242 7.96 -8.31 19.43
C TYR A 242 7.20 -7.39 18.46
N PRO A 243 7.34 -7.58 17.14
CA PRO A 243 6.87 -6.61 16.17
C PRO A 243 5.34 -6.65 15.93
N ILE A 244 4.68 -7.76 16.29
CA ILE A 244 3.25 -7.97 15.96
C ILE A 244 2.44 -8.39 17.17
N ASN A 245 1.14 -8.15 17.12
CA ASN A 245 0.17 -8.61 18.10
C ASN A 245 -0.44 -9.97 17.72
N LEU A 246 -0.95 -10.70 18.74
CA LEU A 246 -1.53 -12.03 18.55
C LEU A 246 -2.79 -12.01 17.67
N ALA A 247 -3.68 -11.04 17.85
CA ALA A 247 -4.91 -10.96 17.09
C ALA A 247 -4.63 -10.79 15.59
N ALA A 248 -3.62 -9.99 15.23
CA ALA A 248 -3.16 -9.82 13.86
C ALA A 248 -2.65 -11.13 13.25
N LEU A 249 -1.84 -11.89 13.98
CA LEU A 249 -1.33 -13.18 13.54
C LEU A 249 -2.46 -14.20 13.32
N VAL A 250 -3.35 -14.32 14.30
CA VAL A 250 -4.51 -15.25 14.25
C VAL A 250 -5.45 -14.88 13.10
N GLY A 251 -5.75 -13.58 12.95
CA GLY A 251 -6.60 -13.09 11.88
C GLY A 251 -6.00 -13.34 10.49
N ALA A 252 -4.71 -13.08 10.31
CA ALA A 252 -4.04 -13.30 9.03
C ALA A 252 -3.95 -14.77 8.65
N VAL A 253 -3.64 -15.65 9.62
CA VAL A 253 -3.64 -17.11 9.38
C VAL A 253 -5.03 -17.56 8.94
N ALA A 254 -6.09 -17.13 9.64
CA ALA A 254 -7.46 -17.49 9.27
C ALA A 254 -7.85 -16.96 7.87
N ALA A 255 -7.43 -15.73 7.52
CA ALA A 255 -7.70 -15.15 6.21
C ALA A 255 -7.03 -15.91 5.06
N VAL A 256 -5.75 -16.30 5.21
CA VAL A 256 -5.04 -17.05 4.16
C VAL A 256 -5.45 -18.51 4.07
N GLU A 257 -6.00 -19.09 5.12
CA GLU A 257 -6.63 -20.43 5.11
C GLU A 257 -8.00 -20.40 4.41
N ASP A 258 -8.72 -19.27 4.48
CA ASP A 258 -10.00 -19.04 3.77
C ASP A 258 -9.79 -18.39 2.40
N ARG A 259 -8.96 -19.01 1.57
CA ARG A 259 -8.59 -18.50 0.23
C ARG A 259 -9.80 -18.29 -0.69
N LYS A 260 -10.85 -19.08 -0.51
CA LYS A 260 -12.05 -19.00 -1.35
C LYS A 260 -12.75 -17.65 -1.16
N THR A 261 -13.01 -17.27 0.09
CA THR A 261 -13.65 -15.97 0.41
C THR A 261 -12.78 -14.79 -0.06
N MET A 262 -11.47 -14.82 0.24
CA MET A 262 -10.56 -13.73 -0.19
C MET A 262 -10.51 -13.60 -1.72
N ARG A 263 -10.48 -14.71 -2.48
CA ARG A 263 -10.50 -14.68 -3.95
C ARG A 263 -11.84 -14.19 -4.48
N GLY A 264 -12.97 -14.62 -3.89
CA GLY A 264 -14.30 -14.14 -4.25
C GLY A 264 -14.38 -12.62 -4.12
N HIS A 265 -13.99 -12.08 -2.98
CA HIS A 265 -13.92 -10.63 -2.75
C HIS A 265 -13.03 -9.92 -3.79
N VAL A 266 -11.83 -10.45 -4.08
CA VAL A 266 -10.97 -9.86 -5.12
C VAL A 266 -11.66 -9.83 -6.48
N CYS A 267 -12.33 -10.91 -6.89
CA CYS A 267 -13.07 -10.96 -8.16
C CYS A 267 -14.18 -9.91 -8.20
N GLU A 268 -15.00 -9.81 -7.16
CA GLU A 268 -16.08 -8.81 -7.06
C GLU A 268 -15.57 -7.37 -7.16
N ILE A 269 -14.46 -7.06 -6.49
CA ILE A 269 -13.82 -5.75 -6.59
C ILE A 269 -13.32 -5.47 -8.01
N LEU A 270 -12.72 -6.46 -8.68
CA LEU A 270 -12.24 -6.29 -10.05
C LEU A 270 -13.39 -6.06 -11.03
N GLU A 271 -14.47 -6.84 -10.95
CA GLU A 271 -15.67 -6.69 -11.76
C GLU A 271 -16.34 -5.32 -11.50
N THR A 272 -16.48 -4.93 -10.24
CA THR A 272 -17.06 -3.63 -9.85
C THR A 272 -16.19 -2.47 -10.34
N ARG A 273 -14.87 -2.58 -10.29
CA ARG A 273 -13.93 -1.59 -10.82
C ARG A 273 -14.10 -1.37 -12.31
N GLU A 274 -14.13 -2.47 -13.09
CA GLU A 274 -14.28 -2.40 -14.55
C GLU A 274 -15.63 -1.81 -14.96
N TRP A 275 -16.70 -2.20 -14.24
CA TRP A 275 -18.01 -1.59 -14.46
C TRP A 275 -17.97 -0.08 -14.13
N PHE A 276 -17.47 0.29 -12.97
CA PHE A 276 -17.47 1.70 -12.53
C PHE A 276 -16.61 2.59 -13.45
N ALA A 277 -15.48 2.06 -13.96
CA ALA A 277 -14.67 2.77 -14.94
C ALA A 277 -15.46 3.09 -16.22
N LYS A 278 -16.20 2.11 -16.77
CA LYS A 278 -17.06 2.29 -17.95
C LYS A 278 -18.17 3.34 -17.72
N GLU A 279 -18.80 3.33 -16.54
CA GLU A 279 -19.81 4.32 -16.19
C GLU A 279 -19.22 5.75 -16.13
N LEU A 280 -18.01 5.90 -15.56
CA LEU A 280 -17.32 7.18 -15.54
C LEU A 280 -16.92 7.64 -16.94
N GLU A 281 -16.43 6.75 -17.80
CA GLU A 281 -16.08 7.03 -19.19
C GLU A 281 -17.29 7.44 -20.03
N ALA A 282 -18.45 6.78 -19.84
CA ALA A 282 -19.71 7.18 -20.45
C ALA A 282 -20.14 8.60 -20.05
N MET A 283 -19.73 9.06 -18.88
CA MET A 283 -19.88 10.44 -18.42
C MET A 283 -18.73 11.36 -18.84
N LEU A 284 -17.85 10.96 -19.77
CA LEU A 284 -16.68 11.74 -20.20
C LEU A 284 -15.73 12.12 -19.04
N VAL A 285 -15.66 11.31 -17.99
CA VAL A 285 -14.67 11.43 -16.92
C VAL A 285 -13.49 10.56 -17.30
N ARG A 286 -12.31 11.17 -17.43
CA ARG A 286 -11.09 10.42 -17.73
C ARG A 286 -10.70 9.54 -16.56
N THR A 287 -10.59 8.24 -16.80
CA THR A 287 -10.04 7.26 -15.87
C THR A 287 -8.68 6.77 -16.32
N PHE A 288 -7.91 6.16 -15.41
CA PHE A 288 -6.61 5.58 -15.71
C PHE A 288 -6.66 4.08 -15.42
N PRO A 289 -6.05 3.23 -16.29
CA PRO A 289 -6.00 1.80 -16.06
C PRO A 289 -5.44 1.47 -14.68
N SER A 290 -6.11 0.59 -13.94
CA SER A 290 -5.71 0.23 -12.59
C SER A 290 -5.63 -1.28 -12.40
N ALA A 291 -4.58 -1.73 -11.72
CA ALA A 291 -4.40 -3.10 -11.25
C ALA A 291 -4.59 -3.24 -9.72
N GLY A 292 -5.10 -2.19 -9.04
CA GLY A 292 -5.44 -2.18 -7.62
C GLY A 292 -6.94 -2.23 -7.35
N ASN A 293 -7.33 -2.12 -6.08
CA ASN A 293 -8.74 -1.97 -5.65
C ASN A 293 -9.19 -0.51 -5.63
N PHE A 294 -8.75 0.27 -6.60
CA PHE A 294 -9.08 1.69 -6.72
C PHE A 294 -8.95 2.13 -8.18
N LEU A 295 -9.52 3.29 -8.50
CA LEU A 295 -9.33 3.99 -9.77
C LEU A 295 -8.73 5.38 -9.48
N LEU A 296 -7.87 5.85 -10.39
CA LEU A 296 -7.55 7.26 -10.50
C LEU A 296 -8.45 7.86 -11.59
N ALA A 297 -9.17 8.93 -11.25
CA ALA A 297 -10.05 9.63 -12.16
C ALA A 297 -9.75 11.13 -12.16
N ASN A 298 -9.97 11.80 -13.30
CA ASN A 298 -9.81 13.24 -13.45
C ASN A 298 -11.16 13.91 -13.82
N PHE A 299 -11.71 14.64 -12.87
CA PHE A 299 -12.96 15.39 -13.01
C PHE A 299 -12.75 16.84 -13.50
N GLY A 300 -11.54 17.17 -13.90
CA GLY A 300 -11.19 18.50 -14.39
C GLY A 300 -11.39 19.61 -13.35
N ARG A 301 -11.69 20.82 -13.80
CA ARG A 301 -11.84 21.99 -12.93
C ARG A 301 -12.95 21.86 -11.90
N GLY A 302 -13.99 21.09 -12.17
CA GLY A 302 -15.11 20.83 -11.25
C GLY A 302 -14.81 19.83 -10.13
N GLY A 303 -13.72 19.07 -10.22
CA GLY A 303 -13.36 18.01 -9.28
C GLY A 303 -13.33 18.44 -7.81
N PRO A 304 -12.69 19.55 -7.42
CA PRO A 304 -12.69 20.00 -6.03
C PRO A 304 -14.10 20.27 -5.46
N ALA A 305 -14.99 20.87 -6.27
CA ALA A 305 -16.38 21.13 -5.85
C ALA A 305 -17.18 19.83 -5.70
N MET A 306 -17.01 18.89 -6.64
CA MET A 306 -17.60 17.55 -6.54
C MET A 306 -17.12 16.83 -5.28
N PHE A 307 -15.81 16.83 -5.03
CA PHE A 307 -15.22 16.20 -3.85
C PHE A 307 -15.84 16.73 -2.56
N ALA A 308 -15.89 18.07 -2.39
CA ALA A 308 -16.48 18.71 -1.22
C ALA A 308 -17.98 18.38 -1.04
N ARG A 309 -18.74 18.24 -2.14
CA ARG A 309 -20.14 17.82 -2.11
C ARG A 309 -20.29 16.37 -1.65
N LEU A 310 -19.49 15.44 -2.21
CA LEU A 310 -19.53 14.03 -1.83
C LEU A 310 -19.19 13.83 -0.36
N GLU A 311 -18.18 14.54 0.15
CA GLU A 311 -17.82 14.52 1.57
C GLU A 311 -18.98 14.94 2.48
N LYS A 312 -19.71 16.01 2.12
CA LYS A 312 -20.94 16.43 2.83
C LYS A 312 -22.07 15.40 2.77
N ARG A 313 -22.09 14.57 1.73
CA ARG A 313 -23.04 13.45 1.57
C ARG A 313 -22.56 12.17 2.27
N GLY A 314 -21.44 12.22 3.00
CA GLY A 314 -20.91 11.07 3.71
C GLY A 314 -20.17 10.07 2.82
N ILE A 315 -19.72 10.48 1.63
CA ILE A 315 -18.91 9.65 0.75
C ILE A 315 -17.47 10.18 0.75
N LEU A 316 -16.55 9.38 1.28
CA LEU A 316 -15.15 9.76 1.47
C LEU A 316 -14.30 9.24 0.31
N LEU A 317 -13.69 10.16 -0.42
CA LEU A 317 -12.72 9.88 -1.49
C LEU A 317 -11.35 10.45 -1.14
N ARG A 318 -10.33 10.16 -1.96
CA ARG A 318 -8.99 10.71 -1.75
C ARG A 318 -8.61 11.69 -2.86
N GLU A 319 -8.75 12.98 -2.60
CA GLU A 319 -8.28 14.02 -3.49
C GLU A 319 -6.76 13.95 -3.68
N ARG A 320 -6.30 14.16 -4.93
CA ARG A 320 -4.88 14.06 -5.31
C ARG A 320 -4.30 15.36 -5.87
N THR A 321 -4.98 16.49 -5.63
CA THR A 321 -4.57 17.83 -6.10
C THR A 321 -3.10 18.15 -5.80
N LYS A 322 -2.66 17.90 -4.57
CA LYS A 322 -1.27 18.19 -4.16
C LYS A 322 -0.24 17.23 -4.77
N ALA A 323 -0.64 16.01 -5.11
CA ALA A 323 0.27 14.99 -5.61
C ALA A 323 0.34 14.96 -7.14
N ILE A 324 -0.74 15.37 -7.83
CA ILE A 324 -0.86 15.32 -9.29
C ILE A 324 -1.29 16.69 -9.82
N ALA A 325 -2.58 17.01 -9.76
CA ALA A 325 -3.17 18.26 -10.21
C ALA A 325 -4.61 18.42 -9.68
N PRO A 326 -5.21 19.63 -9.74
CA PRO A 326 -6.63 19.83 -9.43
C PRO A 326 -7.53 18.93 -10.29
N GLY A 327 -8.55 18.35 -9.66
CA GLY A 327 -9.50 17.46 -10.33
C GLY A 327 -9.14 15.98 -10.30
N PHE A 328 -7.91 15.63 -9.96
CA PHE A 328 -7.53 14.22 -9.77
C PHE A 328 -8.02 13.69 -8.42
N VAL A 329 -8.75 12.58 -8.48
CA VAL A 329 -9.31 11.89 -7.31
C VAL A 329 -8.98 10.40 -7.41
N ARG A 330 -8.46 9.81 -6.33
CA ARG A 330 -8.38 8.36 -6.21
C ARG A 330 -9.65 7.88 -5.51
N ILE A 331 -10.32 6.92 -6.14
CA ILE A 331 -11.57 6.31 -5.71
C ILE A 331 -11.27 4.87 -5.35
N GLY A 332 -11.36 4.50 -4.06
CA GLY A 332 -11.35 3.09 -3.64
C GLY A 332 -12.59 2.39 -4.19
N ILE A 333 -12.45 1.11 -4.52
CA ILE A 333 -13.60 0.31 -4.95
C ILE A 333 -14.15 -0.41 -3.72
N GLY A 334 -15.38 -0.11 -3.39
CA GLY A 334 -16.18 -0.76 -2.35
C GLY A 334 -17.12 -1.82 -2.93
N THR A 335 -18.16 -2.15 -2.16
CA THR A 335 -19.23 -3.03 -2.62
C THR A 335 -19.97 -2.42 -3.81
N ARG A 336 -20.67 -3.26 -4.58
CA ARG A 336 -21.46 -2.79 -5.73
C ARG A 336 -22.44 -1.68 -5.34
N ASP A 337 -23.16 -1.84 -4.24
CA ASP A 337 -24.15 -0.88 -3.74
C ASP A 337 -23.53 0.47 -3.36
N GLU A 338 -22.34 0.45 -2.72
CA GLU A 338 -21.58 1.66 -2.40
C GLU A 338 -21.15 2.39 -3.68
N MET A 339 -20.69 1.66 -4.69
CA MET A 339 -20.26 2.25 -5.95
C MET A 339 -21.43 2.78 -6.79
N GLU A 340 -22.59 2.13 -6.77
CA GLU A 340 -23.83 2.65 -7.37
C GLU A 340 -24.32 3.92 -6.68
N THR A 341 -24.20 3.98 -5.35
CA THR A 341 -24.53 5.18 -4.59
C THR A 341 -23.60 6.34 -4.95
N LEU A 342 -22.31 6.10 -5.03
CA LEU A 342 -21.33 7.09 -5.49
C LEU A 342 -21.65 7.55 -6.91
N LEU A 343 -21.95 6.64 -7.84
CA LEU A 343 -22.29 6.95 -9.23
C LEU A 343 -23.49 7.89 -9.33
N ARG A 344 -24.58 7.58 -8.61
CA ARG A 344 -25.78 8.44 -8.54
C ARG A 344 -25.47 9.85 -8.04
N GLU A 345 -24.61 9.99 -7.02
CA GLU A 345 -24.24 11.32 -6.50
C GLU A 345 -23.34 12.11 -7.48
N ILE A 346 -22.47 11.44 -8.23
CA ILE A 346 -21.68 12.06 -9.32
C ILE A 346 -22.60 12.54 -10.44
N GLN A 347 -23.60 11.73 -10.84
CA GLN A 347 -24.60 12.10 -11.86
C GLN A 347 -25.38 13.34 -11.44
N ARG A 348 -25.92 13.35 -10.22
CA ARG A 348 -26.65 14.50 -9.64
C ARG A 348 -25.81 15.78 -9.61
N TRP A 349 -24.52 15.65 -9.26
CA TRP A 349 -23.63 16.80 -9.27
C TRP A 349 -23.46 17.37 -10.69
N ARG A 350 -23.33 16.52 -11.70
CA ARG A 350 -23.20 16.96 -13.10
C ARG A 350 -24.47 17.61 -13.62
N GLU A 351 -25.63 17.14 -13.21
CA GLU A 351 -26.95 17.72 -13.55
C GLU A 351 -27.26 19.00 -12.79
N GLY A 352 -26.38 19.46 -11.88
CA GLY A 352 -26.58 20.65 -11.07
C GLY A 352 -27.60 20.47 -9.92
N ARG A 353 -27.93 19.22 -9.54
CA ARG A 353 -28.94 18.88 -8.52
C ARG A 353 -28.34 18.54 -7.15
#